data_f4ebe9f40015660166374945f97676af
#
_entry.id   f4ebe9f40015660166374945f97676af
#
_cell.length_a   1.000
_cell.length_b   1.000
_cell.length_c   1.000
_cell.angle_alpha   90.00
_cell.angle_beta   90.00
_cell.angle_gamma   90.00
#
_symmetry.space_group_name_H-M   'P 1'
#
loop_
_entity.id
_entity.type
_entity.pdbx_description
1 polymer ?
#
loop_
_entity_poly.entity_id
_entity_poly.type
_entity_poly.pdbx_seq_one_letter_code
_entity_poly.pdbx_strand_id
1 'polypeptide(L)'
;LLDYAHEFMARALAAIPAGEWTFQDVMDDDGAGNGPVPIRAKITTGGGRVIVDLRDSGGQAAGCINCPQAVTRSSVYYCFACVMNAMNPTIADAGGPPLNGGCFRDIEVLTAPGSVLDAQYPAAVVAGNTETSQRVVDVVFGALAKALPDMVPAASCGTMSSVALGGVTASGEPWTYYETIGGGSGAGPGYDGASAVQCHMTNTLNTPAEAIELQYPLRIRQFEAAPESGGAGRHRGGDGIVRVLEALEPYEGTLLGDRRLSQPFGLQGGQPARSGMNVLAGTSGERSLPGKTSIKLAAGDRLVIRTPGGGGFGKPSSEP
;
A
#
# COMPACT_ATOMS: atom_id res chain seq x y z
N LEU A 1 -14.08 -21.06 -19.64
CA LEU A 1 -13.81 -19.83 -18.85
C LEU A 1 -12.31 -19.62 -18.62
N LEU A 2 -11.54 -20.66 -18.23
CA LEU A 2 -10.09 -20.53 -18.02
C LEU A 2 -9.35 -20.11 -19.29
N ASP A 3 -9.64 -20.73 -20.43
CA ASP A 3 -9.00 -20.41 -21.71
C ASP A 3 -9.42 -19.04 -22.22
N TYR A 4 -10.69 -18.66 -22.04
CA TYR A 4 -11.18 -17.33 -22.35
C TYR A 4 -10.42 -16.24 -21.56
N ALA A 5 -10.28 -16.43 -20.25
CA ALA A 5 -9.52 -15.49 -19.41
C ALA A 5 -8.01 -15.44 -19.78
N HIS A 6 -7.43 -16.61 -20.15
CA HIS A 6 -6.06 -16.69 -20.64
C HIS A 6 -5.83 -15.87 -21.91
N GLU A 7 -6.74 -15.95 -22.89
CA GLU A 7 -6.61 -15.21 -24.13
C GLU A 7 -6.51 -13.68 -23.93
N PHE A 8 -7.27 -13.12 -22.99
CA PHE A 8 -7.18 -11.69 -22.67
C PHE A 8 -5.83 -11.33 -22.08
N MET A 9 -5.37 -12.08 -21.10
CA MET A 9 -4.08 -11.83 -20.49
C MET A 9 -2.94 -12.04 -21.48
N ALA A 10 -2.97 -13.11 -22.27
CA ALA A 10 -1.95 -13.42 -23.27
C ALA A 10 -1.77 -12.26 -24.30
N ARG A 11 -2.88 -11.63 -24.73
CA ARG A 11 -2.83 -10.44 -25.59
C ARG A 11 -2.16 -9.25 -24.89
N ALA A 12 -2.49 -9.00 -23.64
CA ALA A 12 -1.88 -7.93 -22.85
C ALA A 12 -0.38 -8.20 -22.66
N LEU A 13 0.02 -9.42 -22.30
CA LEU A 13 1.43 -9.79 -22.14
C LEU A 13 2.23 -9.68 -23.44
N ALA A 14 1.63 -10.05 -24.58
CA ALA A 14 2.27 -9.94 -25.90
C ALA A 14 2.50 -8.47 -26.33
N ALA A 15 1.75 -7.53 -25.81
CA ALA A 15 1.91 -6.10 -26.05
C ALA A 15 3.01 -5.44 -25.21
N ILE A 16 3.50 -6.11 -24.17
CA ILE A 16 4.63 -5.60 -23.37
C ILE A 16 5.92 -5.81 -24.17
N PRO A 17 6.76 -4.77 -24.37
CA PRO A 17 8.04 -4.92 -25.05
C PRO A 17 8.90 -6.02 -24.42
N ALA A 18 9.60 -6.80 -25.27
CA ALA A 18 10.56 -7.78 -24.78
C ALA A 18 11.76 -7.11 -24.13
N GLY A 19 12.17 -7.58 -22.93
CA GLY A 19 13.29 -6.99 -22.23
C GLY A 19 13.40 -7.43 -20.76
N GLU A 20 14.33 -6.80 -20.06
CA GLU A 20 14.51 -6.95 -18.60
C GLU A 20 14.33 -5.60 -17.91
N TRP A 21 13.49 -5.58 -16.90
CA TRP A 21 13.07 -4.37 -16.20
C TRP A 21 13.25 -4.57 -14.69
N THR A 22 14.03 -3.73 -14.04
CA THR A 22 14.32 -3.85 -12.63
C THR A 22 13.84 -2.63 -11.86
N PHE A 23 13.36 -2.85 -10.65
CA PHE A 23 13.05 -1.78 -9.70
C PHE A 23 13.29 -2.26 -8.27
N GLN A 24 13.53 -1.33 -7.37
CA GLN A 24 13.67 -1.62 -5.94
C GLN A 24 13.08 -0.51 -5.10
N ASP A 25 12.59 -0.88 -3.94
CA ASP A 25 12.12 0.00 -2.88
C ASP A 25 12.38 -0.67 -1.53
N VAL A 26 12.00 -0.04 -0.42
CA VAL A 26 12.26 -0.57 0.91
C VAL A 26 11.01 -0.53 1.78
N MET A 27 10.86 -1.52 2.67
CA MET A 27 10.06 -1.36 3.88
C MET A 27 10.87 -0.52 4.86
N ASP A 28 10.24 0.44 5.56
CA ASP A 28 10.93 1.33 6.49
C ASP A 28 11.63 0.58 7.62
N ASP A 29 10.94 -0.39 8.20
CA ASP A 29 11.41 -1.26 9.27
C ASP A 29 10.59 -2.56 9.34
N ASP A 30 11.03 -3.52 10.14
CA ASP A 30 10.36 -4.81 10.34
C ASP A 30 9.38 -4.82 11.55
N GLY A 31 9.29 -3.75 12.31
CA GLY A 31 8.52 -3.67 13.55
C GLY A 31 9.24 -4.24 14.79
N ALA A 32 10.47 -4.79 14.61
CA ALA A 32 11.32 -5.28 15.70
C ALA A 32 12.60 -4.46 15.86
N GLY A 33 12.69 -3.31 15.17
CA GLY A 33 13.80 -2.37 15.23
C GLY A 33 14.89 -2.59 14.18
N ASN A 34 14.66 -3.46 13.20
CA ASN A 34 15.58 -3.67 12.09
C ASN A 34 15.00 -3.05 10.80
N GLY A 35 15.87 -2.49 9.99
CA GLY A 35 15.48 -1.89 8.68
C GLY A 35 16.58 -0.98 8.13
N PRO A 36 16.37 -0.47 6.92
CA PRO A 36 15.30 -0.78 5.99
C PRO A 36 15.41 -2.19 5.36
N VAL A 37 14.26 -2.79 5.00
CA VAL A 37 14.23 -4.11 4.36
C VAL A 37 13.98 -3.95 2.85
N PRO A 38 14.90 -4.36 1.97
CA PRO A 38 14.77 -4.15 0.54
C PRO A 38 13.76 -5.11 -0.10
N ILE A 39 12.93 -4.58 -0.99
CA ILE A 39 12.06 -5.31 -1.92
C ILE A 39 12.54 -5.02 -3.33
N ARG A 40 12.86 -6.08 -4.09
CA ARG A 40 13.41 -5.97 -5.44
C ARG A 40 12.62 -6.81 -6.41
N ALA A 41 12.37 -6.26 -7.60
CA ALA A 41 11.79 -7.01 -8.71
C ALA A 41 12.68 -6.90 -9.95
N LYS A 42 12.85 -8.03 -10.62
CA LYS A 42 13.36 -8.13 -11.98
C LYS A 42 12.26 -8.80 -12.82
N ILE A 43 11.74 -8.08 -13.78
CA ILE A 43 10.70 -8.57 -14.70
C ILE A 43 11.35 -8.86 -16.04
N THR A 44 11.25 -10.10 -16.52
CA THR A 44 11.66 -10.49 -17.87
C THR A 44 10.43 -10.74 -18.72
N THR A 45 10.34 -10.05 -19.85
CA THR A 45 9.20 -10.13 -20.79
C THR A 45 9.67 -10.59 -22.17
N GLY A 46 8.85 -11.38 -22.85
CA GLY A 46 9.11 -11.82 -24.22
C GLY A 46 8.30 -13.05 -24.61
N GLY A 47 7.93 -13.15 -25.89
CA GLY A 47 7.18 -14.28 -26.42
C GLY A 47 5.81 -14.53 -25.77
N GLY A 48 5.18 -13.48 -25.21
CA GLY A 48 3.89 -13.59 -24.51
C GLY A 48 4.01 -14.16 -23.10
N ARG A 49 5.22 -14.30 -22.56
CA ARG A 49 5.49 -14.79 -21.19
C ARG A 49 6.15 -13.72 -20.34
N VAL A 50 5.92 -13.80 -19.06
CA VAL A 50 6.51 -12.91 -18.05
C VAL A 50 7.07 -13.73 -16.89
N ILE A 51 8.28 -13.40 -16.49
CA ILE A 51 8.91 -13.90 -15.26
C ILE A 51 9.12 -12.71 -14.33
N VAL A 52 8.53 -12.76 -13.15
CA VAL A 52 8.75 -11.79 -12.07
C VAL A 52 9.64 -12.43 -11.02
N ASP A 53 10.90 -12.04 -11.02
CA ASP A 53 11.91 -12.55 -10.08
C ASP A 53 12.05 -11.59 -8.89
N LEU A 54 11.68 -12.07 -7.72
CA LEU A 54 11.70 -11.35 -6.44
C LEU A 54 12.75 -11.92 -5.46
N ARG A 55 13.56 -12.88 -5.90
CA ARG A 55 14.50 -13.65 -5.05
C ARG A 55 15.58 -12.80 -4.39
N ASP A 56 15.92 -11.66 -4.99
CA ASP A 56 16.94 -10.74 -4.46
C ASP A 56 16.38 -9.76 -3.39
N SER A 57 15.13 -9.95 -2.95
CA SER A 57 14.54 -9.20 -1.84
C SER A 57 15.15 -9.61 -0.50
N GLY A 58 14.89 -8.82 0.56
CA GLY A 58 15.41 -9.06 1.89
C GLY A 58 15.10 -10.45 2.45
N GLY A 59 15.97 -10.96 3.32
CA GLY A 59 15.72 -12.19 4.07
C GLY A 59 14.50 -12.09 4.98
N GLN A 60 14.06 -13.23 5.52
CA GLN A 60 12.98 -13.29 6.50
C GLN A 60 13.29 -12.39 7.69
N ALA A 61 12.37 -11.49 8.00
CA ALA A 61 12.54 -10.50 9.06
C ALA A 61 12.18 -11.08 10.43
N ALA A 62 12.81 -10.56 11.48
CA ALA A 62 12.46 -10.91 12.86
C ALA A 62 11.07 -10.36 13.27
N GLY A 63 10.67 -9.25 12.67
CA GLY A 63 9.38 -8.60 12.92
C GLY A 63 8.24 -9.13 12.04
N CYS A 64 7.16 -8.35 11.97
CA CYS A 64 5.86 -8.82 11.48
C CYS A 64 5.59 -8.63 9.98
N ILE A 65 6.55 -8.10 9.21
CA ILE A 65 6.38 -7.73 7.79
C ILE A 65 6.52 -8.89 6.80
N ASN A 66 6.82 -10.10 7.27
CA ASN A 66 7.00 -11.24 6.39
C ASN A 66 5.72 -11.56 5.62
N CYS A 67 5.86 -11.89 4.36
CA CYS A 67 4.75 -12.11 3.45
C CYS A 67 4.69 -13.58 3.04
N PRO A 68 3.56 -14.27 3.22
CA PRO A 68 3.38 -15.61 2.65
C PRO A 68 3.43 -15.56 1.12
N GLN A 69 4.01 -16.59 0.49
CA GLN A 69 4.16 -16.66 -0.97
C GLN A 69 2.85 -16.41 -1.74
N ALA A 70 1.72 -16.90 -1.20
CA ALA A 70 0.41 -16.70 -1.83
C ALA A 70 0.02 -15.22 -1.93
N VAL A 71 0.31 -14.41 -0.91
CA VAL A 71 0.06 -12.96 -0.90
C VAL A 71 1.00 -12.26 -1.86
N THR A 72 2.29 -12.63 -1.88
CA THR A 72 3.26 -12.10 -2.85
C THR A 72 2.81 -12.34 -4.29
N ARG A 73 2.39 -13.57 -4.62
CA ARG A 73 1.84 -13.90 -5.95
C ARG A 73 0.59 -13.10 -6.28
N SER A 74 -0.33 -12.96 -5.33
CA SER A 74 -1.55 -12.17 -5.52
C SER A 74 -1.25 -10.71 -5.84
N SER A 75 -0.24 -10.11 -5.17
CA SER A 75 0.21 -8.73 -5.43
C SER A 75 0.76 -8.58 -6.86
N VAL A 76 1.56 -9.55 -7.34
CA VAL A 76 2.05 -9.58 -8.71
C VAL A 76 0.90 -9.72 -9.70
N TYR A 77 0.00 -10.68 -9.47
CA TYR A 77 -1.15 -10.93 -10.35
C TYR A 77 -2.08 -9.73 -10.44
N TYR A 78 -2.28 -9.00 -9.33
CA TYR A 78 -3.01 -7.75 -9.31
C TYR A 78 -2.41 -6.72 -10.30
N CYS A 79 -1.09 -6.55 -10.32
CA CYS A 79 -0.43 -5.61 -11.23
C CYS A 79 -0.71 -5.96 -12.70
N PHE A 80 -0.62 -7.23 -13.08
CA PHE A 80 -0.89 -7.66 -14.45
C PHE A 80 -2.37 -7.61 -14.81
N ALA A 81 -3.27 -7.82 -13.83
CA ALA A 81 -4.71 -7.61 -14.04
C ALA A 81 -5.01 -6.13 -14.33
N CYS A 82 -4.36 -5.19 -13.64
CA CYS A 82 -4.47 -3.76 -13.92
C CYS A 82 -3.97 -3.42 -15.33
N VAL A 83 -2.81 -3.95 -15.74
CA VAL A 83 -2.26 -3.74 -17.09
C VAL A 83 -3.21 -4.31 -18.16
N MET A 84 -3.72 -5.52 -17.96
CA MET A 84 -4.68 -6.14 -18.88
C MET A 84 -5.95 -5.27 -19.03
N ASN A 85 -6.49 -4.75 -17.93
CA ASN A 85 -7.66 -3.89 -17.96
C ASN A 85 -7.37 -2.54 -18.64
N ALA A 86 -6.22 -1.94 -18.36
CA ALA A 86 -5.79 -0.69 -18.98
C ALA A 86 -5.61 -0.81 -20.52
N MET A 87 -5.17 -1.98 -21.00
CA MET A 87 -5.05 -2.28 -22.44
C MET A 87 -6.40 -2.59 -23.11
N ASN A 88 -7.46 -2.85 -22.33
CA ASN A 88 -8.78 -3.21 -22.83
C ASN A 88 -9.88 -2.39 -22.15
N PRO A 89 -9.89 -1.05 -22.25
CA PRO A 89 -10.78 -0.19 -21.48
C PRO A 89 -12.27 -0.49 -21.69
N THR A 90 -12.70 -0.75 -22.94
CA THR A 90 -14.10 -1.08 -23.24
C THR A 90 -14.59 -2.35 -22.52
N ILE A 91 -13.71 -3.32 -22.34
CA ILE A 91 -14.02 -4.55 -21.63
C ILE A 91 -13.97 -4.32 -20.11
N ALA A 92 -13.02 -3.51 -19.66
CA ALA A 92 -12.90 -3.12 -18.26
C ALA A 92 -14.17 -2.39 -17.78
N ASP A 93 -14.72 -1.47 -18.57
CA ASP A 93 -15.97 -0.75 -18.31
C ASP A 93 -17.19 -1.70 -18.24
N ALA A 94 -17.15 -2.81 -18.96
CA ALA A 94 -18.18 -3.86 -18.90
C ALA A 94 -17.98 -4.88 -17.76
N GLY A 95 -17.11 -4.61 -16.79
CA GLY A 95 -16.79 -5.48 -15.66
C GLY A 95 -15.54 -6.34 -15.86
N GLY A 96 -14.82 -6.18 -16.95
CA GLY A 96 -13.58 -6.90 -17.27
C GLY A 96 -13.76 -8.37 -17.63
N PRO A 97 -12.70 -9.04 -18.09
CA PRO A 97 -12.71 -10.49 -18.24
C PRO A 97 -12.71 -11.14 -16.86
N PRO A 98 -13.26 -12.38 -16.73
CA PRO A 98 -13.27 -13.06 -15.44
C PRO A 98 -11.83 -13.31 -14.96
N LEU A 99 -11.50 -12.80 -13.77
CA LEU A 99 -10.22 -13.07 -13.12
C LEU A 99 -10.24 -14.48 -12.52
N ASN A 100 -9.42 -15.37 -13.04
CA ASN A 100 -9.28 -16.75 -12.60
C ASN A 100 -7.87 -17.27 -12.92
N GLY A 101 -7.58 -18.52 -12.56
CA GLY A 101 -6.26 -19.14 -12.82
C GLY A 101 -5.81 -19.16 -14.29
N GLY A 102 -6.72 -18.99 -15.24
CA GLY A 102 -6.40 -18.86 -16.67
C GLY A 102 -5.59 -17.61 -16.97
N CYS A 103 -5.93 -16.48 -16.35
CA CYS A 103 -5.23 -15.20 -16.55
C CYS A 103 -3.72 -15.28 -16.27
N PHE A 104 -3.30 -16.15 -15.37
CA PHE A 104 -1.94 -16.11 -14.82
C PHE A 104 -1.04 -17.27 -15.30
N ARG A 105 -1.47 -18.03 -16.32
CA ARG A 105 -0.73 -19.20 -16.85
C ARG A 105 0.66 -18.83 -17.38
N ASP A 106 0.79 -17.66 -18.01
CA ASP A 106 2.03 -17.19 -18.64
C ASP A 106 2.82 -16.21 -17.76
N ILE A 107 2.44 -16.11 -16.47
CA ILE A 107 3.13 -15.29 -15.48
C ILE A 107 3.76 -16.19 -14.43
N GLU A 108 5.09 -16.29 -14.46
CA GLU A 108 5.87 -17.00 -13.46
C GLU A 108 6.37 -16.03 -12.38
N VAL A 109 6.15 -16.38 -11.11
CA VAL A 109 6.63 -15.60 -9.96
C VAL A 109 7.65 -16.41 -9.19
N LEU A 110 8.89 -15.93 -9.14
CA LEU A 110 10.01 -16.55 -8.46
C LEU A 110 10.28 -15.86 -7.12
N THR A 111 10.24 -16.63 -6.05
CA THR A 111 10.55 -16.19 -4.68
C THR A 111 11.66 -17.07 -4.09
N ALA A 112 12.36 -16.57 -3.07
CA ALA A 112 13.32 -17.36 -2.32
C ALA A 112 12.66 -17.83 -1.00
N PRO A 113 12.52 -19.13 -0.74
CA PRO A 113 12.05 -19.62 0.54
C PRO A 113 12.90 -19.09 1.70
N GLY A 114 12.25 -18.58 2.76
CA GLY A 114 12.93 -17.92 3.87
C GLY A 114 13.32 -16.47 3.59
N SER A 115 12.78 -15.86 2.53
CA SER A 115 12.82 -14.40 2.34
C SER A 115 11.61 -13.72 2.96
N VAL A 116 11.64 -12.38 3.02
CA VAL A 116 10.51 -11.56 3.46
C VAL A 116 9.27 -11.74 2.58
N LEU A 117 9.40 -12.24 1.35
CA LEU A 117 8.34 -12.47 0.36
C LEU A 117 7.92 -13.94 0.20
N ASP A 118 8.56 -14.86 0.91
CA ASP A 118 8.26 -16.30 0.94
C ASP A 118 8.60 -16.85 2.32
N ALA A 119 7.88 -16.33 3.30
CA ALA A 119 8.14 -16.58 4.71
C ALA A 119 7.89 -18.03 5.09
N GLN A 120 8.79 -18.59 5.89
CA GLN A 120 8.69 -19.93 6.45
C GLN A 120 8.28 -19.88 7.91
N TYR A 121 7.46 -20.85 8.33
CA TYR A 121 7.05 -20.98 9.74
C TYR A 121 8.28 -21.04 10.66
N PRO A 122 8.26 -20.37 11.82
CA PRO A 122 7.16 -19.65 12.51
C PRO A 122 7.19 -18.12 12.33
N ALA A 123 7.58 -17.59 11.16
CA ALA A 123 7.66 -16.16 10.93
C ALA A 123 6.34 -15.43 11.22
N ALA A 124 6.44 -14.23 11.81
CA ALA A 124 5.30 -13.35 11.99
C ALA A 124 4.91 -12.68 10.67
N VAL A 125 3.64 -12.82 10.23
CA VAL A 125 3.19 -12.45 8.87
C VAL A 125 2.04 -11.43 8.87
N VAL A 126 1.66 -10.86 10.01
CA VAL A 126 0.48 -10.00 10.11
C VAL A 126 0.55 -8.78 9.20
N ALA A 127 1.72 -8.12 9.11
CA ALA A 127 1.93 -6.97 8.24
C ALA A 127 2.33 -7.35 6.80
N GLY A 128 2.51 -8.63 6.50
CA GLY A 128 2.77 -9.11 5.15
C GLY A 128 1.65 -8.77 4.19
N ASN A 129 0.40 -8.96 4.62
CA ASN A 129 -0.77 -8.62 3.82
C ASN A 129 -1.07 -7.12 3.79
N THR A 130 -0.86 -6.39 4.90
CA THR A 130 -1.25 -4.98 5.01
C THR A 130 -0.19 -4.00 4.51
N GLU A 131 1.09 -4.35 4.61
CA GLU A 131 2.19 -3.45 4.29
C GLU A 131 3.08 -3.99 3.16
N THR A 132 3.59 -5.23 3.29
CA THR A 132 4.54 -5.78 2.31
C THR A 132 3.88 -6.02 0.95
N SER A 133 2.61 -6.45 0.92
CA SER A 133 1.86 -6.62 -0.33
C SER A 133 1.76 -5.31 -1.12
N GLN A 134 1.53 -4.19 -0.46
CA GLN A 134 1.50 -2.86 -1.06
C GLN A 134 2.86 -2.49 -1.67
N ARG A 135 3.96 -2.82 -0.94
CA ARG A 135 5.31 -2.57 -1.44
C ARG A 135 5.66 -3.44 -2.64
N VAL A 136 5.20 -4.70 -2.67
CA VAL A 136 5.37 -5.57 -3.85
C VAL A 136 4.68 -4.97 -5.06
N VAL A 137 3.46 -4.45 -4.91
CA VAL A 137 2.74 -3.76 -5.99
C VAL A 137 3.52 -2.55 -6.49
N ASP A 138 3.97 -1.67 -5.58
CA ASP A 138 4.77 -0.49 -5.94
C ASP A 138 6.03 -0.88 -6.74
N VAL A 139 6.75 -1.91 -6.29
CA VAL A 139 8.00 -2.35 -6.94
C VAL A 139 7.74 -2.99 -8.31
N VAL A 140 6.69 -3.79 -8.44
CA VAL A 140 6.32 -4.39 -9.72
C VAL A 140 5.85 -3.32 -10.70
N PHE A 141 5.03 -2.36 -10.28
CA PHE A 141 4.65 -1.22 -11.11
C PHE A 141 5.84 -0.34 -11.46
N GLY A 142 6.76 -0.09 -10.52
CA GLY A 142 7.99 0.65 -10.80
C GLY A 142 8.87 0.00 -11.87
N ALA A 143 8.94 -1.34 -11.92
CA ALA A 143 9.61 -2.07 -12.97
C ALA A 143 8.82 -2.00 -14.29
N LEU A 144 7.49 -2.23 -14.25
CA LEU A 144 6.62 -2.16 -15.43
C LEU A 144 6.56 -0.75 -16.04
N ALA A 145 6.69 0.32 -15.25
CA ALA A 145 6.73 1.69 -15.74
C ALA A 145 7.89 1.97 -16.70
N LYS A 146 8.95 1.17 -16.66
CA LYS A 146 10.07 1.25 -17.62
C LYS A 146 9.73 0.60 -18.96
N ALA A 147 8.88 -0.43 -18.95
CA ALA A 147 8.37 -1.10 -20.14
C ALA A 147 7.17 -0.36 -20.74
N LEU A 148 6.32 0.20 -19.88
CA LEU A 148 5.02 0.80 -20.21
C LEU A 148 4.90 2.20 -19.60
N PRO A 149 5.76 3.17 -20.03
CA PRO A 149 5.85 4.49 -19.39
C PRO A 149 4.57 5.33 -19.49
N ASP A 150 3.73 5.05 -20.49
CA ASP A 150 2.48 5.77 -20.75
C ASP A 150 1.24 5.03 -20.21
N MET A 151 1.44 4.07 -19.31
CA MET A 151 0.32 3.25 -18.78
C MET A 151 0.35 3.12 -17.26
N VAL A 152 1.53 2.99 -16.67
CA VAL A 152 1.70 2.68 -15.25
C VAL A 152 1.75 3.96 -14.42
N PRO A 153 0.94 4.07 -13.34
CA PRO A 153 0.95 5.23 -12.45
C PRO A 153 2.18 5.24 -11.52
N ALA A 154 2.44 6.40 -10.92
CA ALA A 154 3.37 6.58 -9.82
C ALA A 154 2.90 5.79 -8.57
N ALA A 155 3.77 5.68 -7.56
CA ALA A 155 3.44 4.96 -6.34
C ALA A 155 2.21 5.54 -5.63
N SER A 156 1.38 4.67 -5.09
CA SER A 156 0.33 5.07 -4.14
C SER A 156 0.91 5.30 -2.75
N CYS A 157 0.08 5.57 -1.76
CA CYS A 157 0.47 5.72 -0.35
C CYS A 157 1.28 4.51 0.19
N GLY A 158 1.19 3.33 -0.43
CA GLY A 158 2.05 2.16 -0.19
C GLY A 158 1.97 1.56 1.21
N THR A 159 0.85 1.75 1.89
CA THR A 159 0.57 1.25 3.26
C THR A 159 -0.94 1.21 3.47
N MET A 160 -1.43 0.28 4.28
CA MET A 160 -2.83 0.28 4.71
C MET A 160 -3.05 1.12 5.97
N SER A 161 -1.98 1.59 6.62
CA SER A 161 -2.04 2.42 7.83
C SER A 161 -3.03 1.87 8.86
N SER A 162 -2.85 0.59 9.22
CA SER A 162 -3.76 -0.14 10.11
C SER A 162 -3.65 0.37 11.55
N VAL A 163 -4.80 0.48 12.22
CA VAL A 163 -4.93 0.77 13.63
C VAL A 163 -5.79 -0.29 14.30
N ALA A 164 -5.27 -0.91 15.35
CA ALA A 164 -6.00 -1.83 16.20
C ALA A 164 -6.03 -1.27 17.64
N LEU A 165 -7.19 -1.10 18.22
CA LEU A 165 -7.41 -0.53 19.54
C LEU A 165 -8.26 -1.47 20.37
N GLY A 166 -8.07 -1.46 21.69
CA GLY A 166 -8.91 -2.25 22.57
C GLY A 166 -8.67 -1.96 24.04
N GLY A 167 -9.67 -2.27 24.84
CA GLY A 167 -9.65 -2.03 26.27
C GLY A 167 -10.86 -2.61 26.98
N VAL A 168 -11.05 -2.18 28.22
CA VAL A 168 -12.22 -2.49 29.01
C VAL A 168 -12.83 -1.17 29.46
N THR A 169 -14.11 -0.98 29.20
CA THR A 169 -14.84 0.23 29.60
C THR A 169 -14.93 0.36 31.14
N ALA A 170 -15.27 1.54 31.62
CA ALA A 170 -15.52 1.76 33.05
C ALA A 170 -16.64 0.87 33.60
N SER A 171 -17.55 0.37 32.75
CA SER A 171 -18.58 -0.62 33.13
C SER A 171 -18.10 -2.07 33.12
N GLY A 172 -16.84 -2.33 32.79
CA GLY A 172 -16.25 -3.66 32.73
C GLY A 172 -16.45 -4.42 31.41
N GLU A 173 -16.98 -3.77 30.37
CA GLU A 173 -17.22 -4.39 29.09
C GLU A 173 -15.95 -4.34 28.19
N PRO A 174 -15.46 -5.49 27.68
CA PRO A 174 -14.34 -5.49 26.77
C PRO A 174 -14.77 -5.00 25.38
N TRP A 175 -13.88 -4.27 24.71
CA TRP A 175 -14.09 -3.81 23.35
C TRP A 175 -12.82 -3.93 22.50
N THR A 176 -13.01 -4.09 21.20
CA THR A 176 -11.93 -4.04 20.22
C THR A 176 -12.39 -3.31 18.96
N TYR A 177 -11.49 -2.56 18.37
CA TYR A 177 -11.70 -1.84 17.11
C TYR A 177 -10.50 -2.03 16.20
N TYR A 178 -10.76 -2.29 14.92
CA TYR A 178 -9.71 -2.37 13.88
C TYR A 178 -10.16 -1.62 12.64
N GLU A 179 -9.24 -0.85 12.06
CA GLU A 179 -9.48 -0.12 10.82
C GLU A 179 -8.19 0.01 10.01
N THR A 180 -8.35 0.02 8.67
CA THR A 180 -7.33 0.48 7.72
C THR A 180 -7.69 1.87 7.24
N ILE A 181 -6.70 2.77 7.13
CA ILE A 181 -6.93 4.17 6.74
C ILE A 181 -6.34 4.39 5.36
N GLY A 182 -7.16 4.91 4.43
CA GLY A 182 -6.75 5.23 3.07
C GLY A 182 -5.66 6.29 3.00
N GLY A 183 -5.13 6.50 1.82
CA GLY A 183 -4.11 7.52 1.54
C GLY A 183 -4.31 8.16 0.18
N GLY A 184 -3.25 8.67 -0.44
CA GLY A 184 -3.30 9.16 -1.81
C GLY A 184 -2.98 8.07 -2.82
N SER A 185 -3.67 8.04 -3.97
CA SER A 185 -3.22 7.22 -5.10
C SER A 185 -2.16 7.95 -5.91
N GLY A 186 -1.29 7.20 -6.58
CA GLY A 186 -0.34 7.75 -7.53
C GLY A 186 -1.04 8.41 -8.73
N ALA A 187 -0.47 9.48 -9.26
CA ALA A 187 -0.88 10.05 -10.53
C ALA A 187 -0.40 9.18 -11.69
N GLY A 188 -1.08 9.26 -12.80
CA GLY A 188 -0.73 8.49 -13.99
C GLY A 188 -0.76 9.31 -15.28
N PRO A 189 -0.53 8.66 -16.43
CA PRO A 189 -0.58 9.31 -17.72
C PRO A 189 -1.97 9.88 -17.99
N GLY A 190 -2.11 11.21 -17.93
CA GLY A 190 -3.35 11.91 -18.26
C GLY A 190 -4.34 12.09 -17.10
N TYR A 191 -3.98 11.74 -15.86
CA TYR A 191 -4.86 11.92 -14.71
C TYR A 191 -4.09 12.19 -13.40
N ASP A 192 -4.71 12.97 -12.53
CA ASP A 192 -4.24 13.20 -11.17
C ASP A 192 -4.59 12.02 -10.27
N GLY A 193 -3.81 11.80 -9.22
CA GLY A 193 -4.11 10.80 -8.20
C GLY A 193 -5.35 11.18 -7.38
N ALA A 194 -6.15 10.18 -7.03
CA ALA A 194 -7.30 10.37 -6.14
C ALA A 194 -6.83 10.52 -4.68
N SER A 195 -7.45 11.48 -3.97
CA SER A 195 -7.15 11.73 -2.55
C SER A 195 -8.02 10.90 -1.63
N ALA A 196 -7.49 10.54 -0.47
CA ALA A 196 -8.22 9.88 0.62
C ALA A 196 -8.91 8.56 0.19
N VAL A 197 -8.20 7.72 -0.57
CA VAL A 197 -8.72 6.46 -1.13
C VAL A 197 -7.91 5.26 -0.66
N GLN A 198 -8.53 4.09 -0.69
CA GLN A 198 -7.83 2.82 -0.59
C GLN A 198 -7.24 2.45 -1.95
N CYS A 199 -6.02 1.92 -1.96
CA CYS A 199 -5.28 1.62 -3.19
C CYS A 199 -4.80 0.17 -3.21
N HIS A 200 -4.71 -0.42 -4.42
CA HIS A 200 -4.07 -1.72 -4.67
C HIS A 200 -4.67 -2.89 -3.89
N MET A 201 -3.94 -3.39 -2.87
CA MET A 201 -4.29 -4.61 -2.13
C MET A 201 -5.34 -4.37 -1.04
N THR A 202 -5.95 -3.19 -1.00
CA THR A 202 -7.00 -2.85 -0.04
C THR A 202 -8.14 -2.10 -0.73
N ASN A 203 -9.36 -2.36 -0.28
CA ASN A 203 -10.58 -1.70 -0.77
C ASN A 203 -11.64 -1.73 0.33
N THR A 204 -11.37 -1.05 1.44
CA THR A 204 -12.29 -0.94 2.57
C THR A 204 -12.84 0.47 2.69
N LEU A 205 -13.99 0.61 3.33
CA LEU A 205 -14.53 1.91 3.75
C LEU A 205 -14.19 2.14 5.21
N ASN A 206 -13.96 3.41 5.57
CA ASN A 206 -13.79 3.78 6.96
C ASN A 206 -15.14 3.78 7.69
N THR A 207 -15.13 3.39 8.97
CA THR A 207 -16.31 3.43 9.82
C THR A 207 -16.74 4.88 10.04
N PRO A 208 -18.02 5.21 9.88
CA PRO A 208 -18.55 6.55 10.18
C PRO A 208 -18.21 6.99 11.61
N ALA A 209 -17.89 8.27 11.80
CA ALA A 209 -17.49 8.81 13.11
C ALA A 209 -18.56 8.55 14.17
N GLU A 210 -19.84 8.73 13.82
CA GLU A 210 -20.97 8.53 14.70
C GLU A 210 -21.08 7.07 15.19
N ALA A 211 -20.81 6.10 14.31
CA ALA A 211 -20.84 4.69 14.68
C ALA A 211 -19.71 4.34 15.65
N ILE A 212 -18.51 4.91 15.44
CA ILE A 212 -17.37 4.73 16.34
C ILE A 212 -17.68 5.31 17.72
N GLU A 213 -18.16 6.56 17.77
CA GLU A 213 -18.44 7.28 19.00
C GLU A 213 -19.60 6.68 19.81
N LEU A 214 -20.53 5.96 19.14
CA LEU A 214 -21.62 5.24 19.81
C LEU A 214 -21.19 3.89 20.37
N GLN A 215 -20.22 3.23 19.76
CA GLN A 215 -19.85 1.84 20.11
C GLN A 215 -18.62 1.75 21.00
N TYR A 216 -17.71 2.73 20.93
CA TYR A 216 -16.41 2.69 21.58
C TYR A 216 -16.17 3.95 22.40
N PRO A 217 -15.36 3.88 23.48
CA PRO A 217 -14.98 5.07 24.26
C PRO A 217 -13.94 5.91 23.51
N LEU A 218 -14.27 6.27 22.27
CA LEU A 218 -13.46 7.04 21.33
C LEU A 218 -14.24 8.24 20.82
N ARG A 219 -13.52 9.32 20.46
CA ARG A 219 -14.08 10.46 19.76
C ARG A 219 -13.23 10.79 18.53
N ILE A 220 -13.88 10.99 17.37
CA ILE A 220 -13.23 11.43 16.16
C ILE A 220 -13.12 12.96 16.17
N ARG A 221 -11.92 13.49 16.35
CA ARG A 221 -11.68 14.94 16.39
C ARG A 221 -11.44 15.53 15.02
N GLN A 222 -10.92 14.71 14.08
CA GLN A 222 -10.63 15.13 12.72
C GLN A 222 -10.65 13.91 11.80
N PHE A 223 -11.25 14.07 10.62
CA PHE A 223 -11.21 13.09 9.54
C PHE A 223 -11.36 13.85 8.22
N GLU A 224 -10.24 14.14 7.56
CA GLU A 224 -10.20 14.92 6.33
C GLU A 224 -9.00 14.53 5.47
N ALA A 225 -8.97 15.00 4.22
CA ALA A 225 -7.78 14.89 3.37
C ALA A 225 -6.62 15.68 3.99
N ALA A 226 -5.39 15.15 3.86
CA ALA A 226 -4.16 15.82 4.29
C ALA A 226 -3.64 16.73 3.16
N PRO A 227 -3.90 18.04 3.17
CA PRO A 227 -3.56 18.90 2.05
C PRO A 227 -2.06 18.87 1.73
N GLU A 228 -1.73 18.97 0.45
CA GLU A 228 -0.36 19.04 -0.07
C GLU A 228 0.52 17.84 0.27
N SER A 229 -0.06 16.68 0.60
CA SER A 229 0.70 15.46 0.83
C SER A 229 1.00 14.69 -0.47
N GLY A 230 0.22 14.89 -1.53
CA GLY A 230 0.47 14.34 -2.86
C GLY A 230 1.70 14.94 -3.54
N GLY A 231 2.43 14.11 -4.29
CA GLY A 231 3.61 14.53 -5.05
C GLY A 231 3.27 15.48 -6.21
N ALA A 232 4.08 16.51 -6.40
CA ALA A 232 3.92 17.44 -7.52
C ALA A 232 4.30 16.78 -8.86
N GLY A 233 3.63 17.18 -9.93
CA GLY A 233 3.88 16.69 -11.29
C GLY A 233 3.05 17.46 -12.30
N ARG A 234 3.14 17.10 -13.59
CA ARG A 234 2.14 17.52 -14.57
C ARG A 234 0.77 17.02 -14.14
N HIS A 235 0.72 15.81 -13.58
CA HIS A 235 -0.39 15.25 -12.87
C HIS A 235 0.02 15.06 -11.42
N ARG A 236 -0.76 15.67 -10.51
CA ARG A 236 -0.47 15.66 -9.08
C ARG A 236 -0.91 14.33 -8.46
N GLY A 237 -0.09 13.74 -7.58
CA GLY A 237 -0.51 12.63 -6.73
C GLY A 237 -1.62 13.02 -5.78
N GLY A 238 -2.46 12.06 -5.40
CA GLY A 238 -3.56 12.25 -4.45
C GLY A 238 -3.05 12.55 -3.04
N ASP A 239 -3.84 13.27 -2.26
CA ASP A 239 -3.55 13.55 -0.87
C ASP A 239 -3.92 12.37 0.05
N GLY A 240 -3.17 12.19 1.12
CA GLY A 240 -3.49 11.27 2.21
C GLY A 240 -4.64 11.74 3.08
N ILE A 241 -4.75 11.15 4.27
CA ILE A 241 -5.79 11.44 5.27
C ILE A 241 -5.13 11.92 6.57
N VAL A 242 -5.76 12.89 7.23
CA VAL A 242 -5.56 13.18 8.65
C VAL A 242 -6.71 12.58 9.43
N ARG A 243 -6.40 11.70 10.38
CA ARG A 243 -7.36 11.13 11.32
C ARG A 243 -6.89 11.34 12.74
N VAL A 244 -7.74 11.96 13.58
CA VAL A 244 -7.45 12.22 14.98
C VAL A 244 -8.50 11.51 15.84
N LEU A 245 -8.02 10.54 16.63
CA LEU A 245 -8.82 9.79 17.59
C LEU A 245 -8.48 10.27 19.00
N GLU A 246 -9.47 10.67 19.78
CA GLU A 246 -9.32 11.00 21.19
C GLU A 246 -9.81 9.84 22.05
N ALA A 247 -9.02 9.47 23.04
CA ALA A 247 -9.38 8.49 24.05
C ALA A 247 -10.34 9.11 25.08
N LEU A 248 -11.54 8.57 25.22
CA LEU A 248 -12.44 8.97 26.28
C LEU A 248 -12.20 8.18 27.58
N GLU A 249 -11.66 6.97 27.44
CA GLU A 249 -11.20 6.09 28.53
C GLU A 249 -9.82 5.53 28.16
N PRO A 250 -9.04 5.02 29.13
CA PRO A 250 -7.74 4.41 28.84
C PRO A 250 -7.88 3.17 27.94
N TYR A 251 -7.00 3.03 26.97
CA TYR A 251 -6.92 1.83 26.11
C TYR A 251 -5.51 1.55 25.60
N GLU A 252 -5.32 0.36 25.07
CA GLU A 252 -4.10 -0.04 24.38
C GLU A 252 -4.37 -0.23 22.89
N GLY A 253 -3.31 -0.19 22.10
CA GLY A 253 -3.45 -0.42 20.67
C GLY A 253 -2.14 -0.72 19.97
N THR A 254 -2.25 -0.99 18.68
CA THR A 254 -1.12 -1.23 17.80
C THR A 254 -1.32 -0.44 16.51
N LEU A 255 -0.27 0.21 16.08
CA LEU A 255 -0.15 0.82 14.76
C LEU A 255 0.67 -0.10 13.86
N LEU A 256 0.17 -0.37 12.67
CA LEU A 256 0.91 -1.02 11.60
C LEU A 256 0.81 -0.16 10.35
N GLY A 257 1.88 0.53 10.03
CA GLY A 257 1.98 1.38 8.84
C GLY A 257 3.43 1.44 8.35
N ASP A 258 3.57 1.79 7.11
CA ASP A 258 4.86 2.00 6.45
C ASP A 258 4.89 3.39 5.80
N ARG A 259 5.92 3.75 5.04
CA ARG A 259 6.05 5.10 4.45
C ARG A 259 6.05 6.21 5.50
N ARG A 260 6.67 5.98 6.62
CA ARG A 260 6.92 7.01 7.64
C ARG A 260 8.32 7.62 7.51
N LEU A 261 9.25 6.87 6.89
CA LEU A 261 10.63 7.29 6.58
C LEU A 261 10.84 7.40 5.07
N SER A 262 10.45 6.39 4.31
CA SER A 262 10.48 6.41 2.85
C SER A 262 9.27 7.17 2.27
N GLN A 263 9.41 7.62 1.02
CA GLN A 263 8.38 8.39 0.31
C GLN A 263 7.81 7.59 -0.86
N PRO A 264 6.49 7.66 -1.14
CA PRO A 264 5.92 7.17 -2.39
C PRO A 264 6.55 7.89 -3.58
N PHE A 265 7.16 7.14 -4.49
CA PHE A 265 7.92 7.70 -5.61
C PHE A 265 7.01 8.29 -6.69
N GLY A 266 7.49 9.38 -7.33
CA GLY A 266 6.92 9.90 -8.57
C GLY A 266 7.49 9.20 -9.80
N LEU A 267 6.85 9.37 -10.97
CA LEU A 267 7.31 8.84 -12.25
C LEU A 267 7.40 9.93 -13.31
N GLN A 268 8.20 9.68 -14.36
CA GLN A 268 8.37 10.57 -15.53
C GLN A 268 8.77 12.02 -15.16
N GLY A 269 9.51 12.18 -14.04
CA GLY A 269 9.92 13.49 -13.53
C GLY A 269 8.95 14.13 -12.53
N GLY A 270 7.86 13.42 -12.19
CA GLY A 270 7.00 13.77 -11.05
C GLY A 270 7.74 13.60 -9.72
N GLN A 271 7.35 14.37 -8.73
CA GLN A 271 7.97 14.39 -7.41
C GLN A 271 7.39 13.29 -6.51
N PRO A 272 8.16 12.80 -5.52
CA PRO A 272 7.62 11.91 -4.52
C PRO A 272 6.57 12.63 -3.65
N ALA A 273 5.66 11.84 -3.07
CA ALA A 273 4.69 12.33 -2.10
C ALA A 273 5.33 12.56 -0.73
N ARG A 274 4.63 13.25 0.16
CA ARG A 274 5.03 13.34 1.57
C ARG A 274 4.80 12.00 2.28
N SER A 275 5.75 11.63 3.15
CA SER A 275 5.61 10.49 4.06
C SER A 275 4.47 10.69 5.05
N GLY A 276 3.91 9.59 5.55
CA GLY A 276 2.96 9.62 6.65
C GLY A 276 3.63 9.93 8.00
N MET A 277 2.82 10.20 9.02
CA MET A 277 3.27 10.51 10.36
C MET A 277 2.26 10.03 11.39
N ASN A 278 2.74 9.53 12.51
CA ASN A 278 1.92 9.20 13.67
C ASN A 278 2.38 10.01 14.88
N VAL A 279 1.45 10.61 15.62
CA VAL A 279 1.75 11.39 16.82
C VAL A 279 0.78 11.00 17.94
N LEU A 280 1.31 10.82 19.13
CA LEU A 280 0.53 10.79 20.36
C LEU A 280 0.62 12.16 21.02
N ALA A 281 -0.52 12.86 21.10
CA ALA A 281 -0.65 14.14 21.78
C ALA A 281 -1.42 13.93 23.09
N GLY A 282 -0.76 14.11 24.21
CA GLY A 282 -1.32 13.93 25.57
C GLY A 282 -1.01 15.10 26.48
N THR A 283 -1.39 14.97 27.75
CA THR A 283 -1.16 15.99 28.78
C THR A 283 0.32 16.27 29.05
N SER A 284 1.21 15.32 28.71
CA SER A 284 2.66 15.45 28.81
C SER A 284 3.34 16.05 27.55
N GLY A 285 2.55 16.45 26.58
CA GLY A 285 3.02 16.98 25.29
C GLY A 285 2.82 16.03 24.12
N GLU A 286 3.45 16.34 22.97
CA GLU A 286 3.38 15.56 21.76
C GLU A 286 4.61 14.64 21.62
N ARG A 287 4.38 13.42 21.17
CA ARG A 287 5.41 12.42 20.88
C ARG A 287 5.21 11.80 19.52
N SER A 288 6.22 11.86 18.65
CA SER A 288 6.22 11.10 17.40
C SER A 288 6.27 9.60 17.67
N LEU A 289 5.52 8.84 16.89
CA LEU A 289 5.46 7.38 16.97
C LEU A 289 5.99 6.76 15.67
N PRO A 290 6.70 5.62 15.75
CA PRO A 290 7.09 4.88 14.57
C PRO A 290 5.88 4.32 13.81
N GLY A 291 6.12 3.82 12.59
CA GLY A 291 5.08 3.20 11.77
C GLY A 291 4.48 1.95 12.38
N LYS A 292 5.30 1.15 13.03
CA LYS A 292 4.93 -0.13 13.67
C LYS A 292 5.24 -0.04 15.15
N THR A 293 4.20 -0.02 15.99
CA THR A 293 4.39 0.14 17.43
C THR A 293 3.12 -0.20 18.21
N SER A 294 3.31 -0.62 19.46
CA SER A 294 2.24 -0.68 20.45
C SER A 294 2.12 0.66 21.18
N ILE A 295 0.91 1.05 21.50
CA ILE A 295 0.59 2.32 22.15
C ILE A 295 -0.33 2.11 23.36
N LYS A 296 -0.22 3.01 24.32
CA LYS A 296 -1.13 3.12 25.45
C LYS A 296 -1.59 4.57 25.53
N LEU A 297 -2.90 4.76 25.65
CA LEU A 297 -3.52 6.07 25.74
C LEU A 297 -4.25 6.17 27.08
N ALA A 298 -4.09 7.31 27.74
CA ALA A 298 -4.92 7.73 28.86
C ALA A 298 -6.16 8.49 28.34
N ALA A 299 -7.17 8.63 29.18
CA ALA A 299 -8.32 9.49 28.84
C ALA A 299 -7.86 10.92 28.54
N GLY A 300 -8.34 11.48 27.42
CA GLY A 300 -7.96 12.80 26.90
C GLY A 300 -6.77 12.81 25.94
N ASP A 301 -6.00 11.71 25.84
CA ASP A 301 -4.93 11.61 24.84
C ASP A 301 -5.52 11.52 23.43
N ARG A 302 -4.76 12.02 22.45
CA ARG A 302 -5.13 12.01 21.03
C ARG A 302 -4.10 11.26 20.21
N LEU A 303 -4.56 10.32 19.43
CA LEU A 303 -3.77 9.65 18.40
C LEU A 303 -4.00 10.38 17.07
N VAL A 304 -2.95 11.01 16.54
CA VAL A 304 -2.96 11.68 15.24
C VAL A 304 -2.28 10.76 14.23
N ILE A 305 -3.00 10.37 13.19
CA ILE A 305 -2.48 9.58 12.08
C ILE A 305 -2.59 10.43 10.81
N ARG A 306 -1.47 10.67 10.16
CA ARG A 306 -1.41 11.25 8.81
C ARG A 306 -0.92 10.18 7.86
N THR A 307 -1.73 9.79 6.90
CA THR A 307 -1.33 8.82 5.89
C THR A 307 -0.56 9.50 4.75
N PRO A 308 0.30 8.76 4.03
CA PRO A 308 1.06 9.32 2.93
C PRO A 308 0.15 9.73 1.76
N GLY A 309 0.61 10.67 0.94
CA GLY A 309 0.04 10.93 -0.38
C GLY A 309 0.50 9.90 -1.42
N GLY A 310 0.05 10.06 -2.65
CA GLY A 310 0.55 9.34 -3.84
C GLY A 310 1.59 10.15 -4.62
N GLY A 311 2.50 9.49 -5.34
CA GLY A 311 3.52 10.13 -6.16
C GLY A 311 2.94 10.91 -7.34
N GLY A 312 3.62 11.99 -7.76
CA GLY A 312 3.28 12.77 -8.94
C GLY A 312 3.74 12.11 -10.24
N PHE A 313 3.17 12.51 -11.38
CA PHE A 313 3.52 11.99 -12.69
C PHE A 313 3.85 13.13 -13.67
N GLY A 314 4.95 12.96 -14.43
CA GLY A 314 5.44 13.96 -15.35
C GLY A 314 6.09 15.17 -14.68
N LYS A 315 6.94 15.87 -15.38
CA LYS A 315 7.58 17.09 -14.85
C LYS A 315 6.51 18.12 -14.49
N PRO A 316 6.59 18.76 -13.29
CA PRO A 316 5.74 19.90 -12.98
C PRO A 316 5.85 20.96 -14.09
N SER A 317 4.74 21.63 -14.43
CA SER A 317 4.80 22.82 -15.29
C SER A 317 5.65 23.88 -14.59
N SER A 318 6.50 24.54 -15.37
CA SER A 318 7.35 25.64 -14.88
C SER A 318 6.59 26.96 -14.67
N GLU A 319 5.26 26.94 -14.79
CA GLU A 319 4.44 28.12 -14.51
C GLU A 319 3.89 28.03 -13.08
N PRO A 320 3.97 29.16 -12.33
CA PRO A 320 3.44 29.28 -10.98
C PRO A 320 1.92 29.22 -10.93
#